data_983b52c92ae968c292140652decdd8d5
#
_entry.id   983b52c92ae968c292140652decdd8d5
#
_cell.length_a   1.000
_cell.length_b   1.000
_cell.length_c   1.000
_cell.angle_alpha   90.00
_cell.angle_beta   90.00
_cell.angle_gamma   90.00
#
_symmetry.space_group_name_H-M   'P 1'
#
loop_
_entity.id
_entity.type
_entity.pdbx_description
1 polymer ?
#
loop_
_entity_poly.entity_id
_entity_poly.type
_entity_poly.pdbx_seq_one_letter_code
_entity_poly.pdbx_strand_id
1 'polypeptide(L)'
;ILITAGAQNALFIIGLLFHDTCGAVGVEEPGYPEARNAFQLSGNRIQALKVDSAGLDPDTIPAECGMIYTTPSHQFPTGVTMSLERRKRLLDVAQANRSVIVEDDYEAEMNYVRDTLPSVLALDQTGSVIYVGSLSKTVSPGLRLGFMVAPPDIIREARALRRAILRHPPTILQDAMAHFIGLGYYDANLRSLHRRYRSRWQAMKDAISRHMPSVQLTPG
;
A
#
# COMPACT_ATOMS: atom_id res chain seq x y z
N ILE A 1 7.71 6.97 -11.96
CA ILE A 1 8.03 6.73 -10.54
C ILE A 1 8.42 8.05 -9.86
N LEU A 2 7.98 8.25 -8.61
CA LEU A 2 8.36 9.37 -7.76
C LEU A 2 8.85 8.85 -6.41
N ILE A 3 10.08 9.20 -6.01
CA ILE A 3 10.59 8.88 -4.67
C ILE A 3 9.98 9.87 -3.66
N THR A 4 9.52 9.35 -2.52
CA THR A 4 8.84 10.11 -1.46
C THR A 4 9.52 9.92 -0.10
N ALA A 5 9.19 10.77 0.87
CA ALA A 5 9.66 10.64 2.25
C ALA A 5 8.83 9.59 3.04
N GLY A 6 8.82 8.37 2.53
CA GLY A 6 7.99 7.24 2.98
C GLY A 6 6.60 7.25 2.37
N ALA A 7 5.85 6.15 2.57
CA ALA A 7 4.48 5.97 2.05
C ALA A 7 3.53 7.06 2.55
N GLN A 8 3.63 7.46 3.82
CA GLN A 8 2.79 8.52 4.40
C GLN A 8 2.85 9.84 3.64
N ASN A 9 4.04 10.24 3.18
CA ASN A 9 4.22 11.43 2.35
C ASN A 9 3.59 11.24 0.95
N ALA A 10 3.67 10.03 0.38
CA ALA A 10 3.00 9.72 -0.87
C ALA A 10 1.47 9.85 -0.73
N LEU A 11 0.88 9.26 0.32
CA LEU A 11 -0.56 9.32 0.57
C LEU A 11 -1.05 10.77 0.75
N PHE A 12 -0.30 11.59 1.49
CA PHE A 12 -0.63 13.00 1.67
C PHE A 12 -0.60 13.79 0.34
N ILE A 13 0.43 13.56 -0.48
CA ILE A 13 0.55 14.17 -1.82
C ILE A 13 -0.62 13.74 -2.72
N ILE A 14 -0.98 12.45 -2.70
CA ILE A 14 -2.12 11.92 -3.47
C ILE A 14 -3.42 12.59 -3.00
N GLY A 15 -3.62 12.70 -1.69
CA GLY A 15 -4.79 13.37 -1.14
C GLY A 15 -4.92 14.83 -1.58
N LEU A 16 -3.81 15.58 -1.61
CA LEU A 16 -3.79 16.95 -2.12
C LEU A 16 -4.07 17.02 -3.63
N LEU A 17 -3.52 16.07 -4.39
CA LEU A 17 -3.66 16.04 -5.85
C LEU A 17 -5.12 15.88 -6.29
N PHE A 18 -5.90 15.09 -5.55
CA PHE A 18 -7.28 14.75 -5.90
C PHE A 18 -8.33 15.46 -5.05
N HIS A 19 -7.94 16.37 -4.15
CA HIS A 19 -8.82 17.03 -3.18
C HIS A 19 -10.11 17.59 -3.80
N ASP A 20 -9.98 18.34 -4.90
CA ASP A 20 -11.13 19.01 -5.51
C ASP A 20 -11.89 18.15 -6.53
N THR A 21 -11.40 16.96 -6.86
CA THR A 21 -11.88 16.20 -8.01
C THR A 21 -12.45 14.82 -7.67
N CYS A 22 -12.09 14.23 -6.52
CA CYS A 22 -12.46 12.85 -6.24
C CYS A 22 -13.80 12.66 -5.50
N GLY A 23 -14.53 13.74 -5.16
CA GLY A 23 -15.77 13.66 -4.39
C GLY A 23 -15.56 13.11 -2.98
N ALA A 24 -15.34 11.81 -2.83
CA ALA A 24 -14.97 11.17 -1.58
C ALA A 24 -13.82 10.18 -1.78
N VAL A 25 -13.02 10.00 -0.73
CA VAL A 25 -12.01 8.94 -0.64
C VAL A 25 -12.59 7.77 0.15
N GLY A 26 -12.78 6.65 -0.53
CA GLY A 26 -13.12 5.38 0.10
C GLY A 26 -11.90 4.80 0.81
N VAL A 27 -12.02 4.50 2.10
CA VAL A 27 -10.93 3.93 2.92
C VAL A 27 -11.45 2.68 3.62
N GLU A 28 -10.68 1.61 3.60
CA GLU A 28 -11.01 0.35 4.28
C GLU A 28 -11.36 0.58 5.76
N GLU A 29 -12.42 -0.10 6.25
CA GLU A 29 -12.85 -0.08 7.65
C GLU A 29 -13.19 -1.51 8.14
N PRO A 30 -12.41 -2.09 9.08
CA PRO A 30 -11.20 -1.51 9.67
C PRO A 30 -10.08 -1.33 8.65
N GLY A 31 -9.25 -0.29 8.84
CA GLY A 31 -8.16 0.05 7.91
C GLY A 31 -7.03 0.80 8.58
N TYR A 32 -6.05 1.23 7.79
CA TYR A 32 -4.87 1.94 8.27
C TYR A 32 -5.20 3.38 8.70
N PRO A 33 -5.11 3.72 10.01
CA PRO A 33 -5.56 5.03 10.51
C PRO A 33 -4.76 6.19 9.92
N GLU A 34 -3.45 6.01 9.67
CA GLU A 34 -2.60 7.08 9.17
C GLU A 34 -2.88 7.43 7.69
N ALA A 35 -3.41 6.48 6.90
CA ALA A 35 -3.90 6.79 5.57
C ALA A 35 -5.16 7.66 5.63
N ARG A 36 -6.12 7.27 6.49
CA ARG A 36 -7.31 8.08 6.76
C ARG A 36 -6.93 9.50 7.18
N ASN A 37 -6.01 9.63 8.16
CA ASN A 37 -5.52 10.92 8.64
C ASN A 37 -4.88 11.75 7.51
N ALA A 38 -4.06 11.12 6.65
CA ALA A 38 -3.42 11.82 5.54
C ALA A 38 -4.44 12.40 4.57
N PHE A 39 -5.46 11.63 4.21
CA PHE A 39 -6.53 12.10 3.33
C PHE A 39 -7.43 13.16 3.98
N GLN A 40 -7.74 13.04 5.26
CA GLN A 40 -8.49 14.08 5.99
C GLN A 40 -7.70 15.39 6.11
N LEU A 41 -6.41 15.30 6.45
CA LEU A 41 -5.54 16.49 6.55
C LEU A 41 -5.33 17.19 5.20
N SER A 42 -5.42 16.45 4.10
CA SER A 42 -5.42 17.03 2.75
C SER A 42 -6.79 17.55 2.29
N GLY A 43 -7.80 17.58 3.19
CA GLY A 43 -9.12 18.19 2.97
C GLY A 43 -10.16 17.25 2.37
N ASN A 44 -9.85 15.97 2.16
CA ASN A 44 -10.79 15.05 1.51
C ASN A 44 -11.90 14.56 2.46
N ARG A 45 -13.07 14.35 1.92
CA ARG A 45 -14.18 13.65 2.59
C ARG A 45 -13.89 12.15 2.58
N ILE A 46 -13.97 11.51 3.75
CA ILE A 46 -13.72 10.08 3.90
C ILE A 46 -15.02 9.29 3.90
N GLN A 47 -15.05 8.22 3.12
CA GLN A 47 -16.09 7.20 3.10
C GLN A 47 -15.52 5.88 3.60
N ALA A 48 -16.10 5.31 4.66
CA ALA A 48 -15.71 3.99 5.16
C ALA A 48 -16.17 2.90 4.17
N LEU A 49 -15.24 2.03 3.78
CA LEU A 49 -15.50 0.88 2.91
C LEU A 49 -15.43 -0.42 3.72
N LYS A 50 -16.42 -1.27 3.54
CA LYS A 50 -16.52 -2.52 4.29
C LYS A 50 -15.42 -3.51 3.92
N VAL A 51 -14.78 -4.06 4.95
CA VAL A 51 -13.82 -5.18 4.84
C VAL A 51 -14.47 -6.42 5.44
N ASP A 52 -14.38 -7.54 4.75
CA ASP A 52 -14.80 -8.85 5.23
C ASP A 52 -13.62 -9.83 5.36
N SER A 53 -13.91 -11.11 5.54
CA SER A 53 -12.89 -12.17 5.66
C SER A 53 -12.04 -12.40 4.39
N ALA A 54 -12.37 -11.73 3.29
CA ALA A 54 -11.63 -11.79 2.03
C ALA A 54 -11.05 -10.41 1.61
N GLY A 55 -11.05 -9.43 2.51
CA GLY A 55 -10.56 -8.06 2.29
C GLY A 55 -11.66 -7.08 1.91
N LEU A 56 -11.30 -5.97 1.26
CA LEU A 56 -12.26 -4.99 0.74
C LEU A 56 -13.24 -5.67 -0.22
N ASP A 57 -14.54 -5.40 -0.02
CA ASP A 57 -15.60 -5.87 -0.92
C ASP A 57 -15.88 -4.80 -2.00
N PRO A 58 -15.44 -5.03 -3.26
CA PRO A 58 -15.59 -4.05 -4.33
C PRO A 58 -17.05 -3.69 -4.66
N ASP A 59 -17.98 -4.62 -4.46
CA ASP A 59 -19.40 -4.42 -4.79
C ASP A 59 -20.12 -3.48 -3.80
N THR A 60 -19.48 -3.18 -2.67
CA THR A 60 -20.02 -2.24 -1.68
C THR A 60 -19.48 -0.82 -1.83
N ILE A 61 -18.64 -0.55 -2.82
CA ILE A 61 -18.02 0.77 -3.03
C ILE A 61 -19.05 1.74 -3.62
N PRO A 62 -19.37 2.83 -2.92
CA PRO A 62 -20.29 3.84 -3.43
C PRO A 62 -19.73 4.56 -4.67
N ALA A 63 -20.63 4.88 -5.62
CA ALA A 63 -20.23 5.53 -6.88
C ALA A 63 -19.63 6.95 -6.69
N GLU A 64 -19.92 7.62 -5.57
CA GLU A 64 -19.32 8.90 -5.23
C GLU A 64 -17.87 8.83 -4.74
N CYS A 65 -17.33 7.63 -4.53
CA CYS A 65 -15.92 7.44 -4.20
C CYS A 65 -15.07 7.57 -5.47
N GLY A 66 -14.60 8.77 -5.77
CA GLY A 66 -13.68 8.99 -6.90
C GLY A 66 -12.24 8.56 -6.62
N MET A 67 -11.92 8.21 -5.37
CA MET A 67 -10.66 7.56 -4.98
C MET A 67 -10.93 6.42 -4.01
N ILE A 68 -10.20 5.30 -4.17
CA ILE A 68 -10.34 4.09 -3.35
C ILE A 68 -8.96 3.72 -2.81
N TYR A 69 -8.76 3.84 -1.50
CA TYR A 69 -7.55 3.40 -0.83
C TYR A 69 -7.71 1.97 -0.32
N THR A 70 -6.76 1.10 -0.63
CA THR A 70 -6.77 -0.32 -0.23
C THR A 70 -5.37 -0.89 -0.02
N THR A 71 -5.29 -1.93 0.83
CA THR A 71 -4.07 -2.68 1.14
C THR A 71 -4.21 -4.15 0.72
N PRO A 72 -4.28 -4.46 -0.59
CA PRO A 72 -4.76 -5.76 -1.09
C PRO A 72 -3.81 -6.92 -0.86
N SER A 73 -2.52 -6.68 -0.66
CA SER A 73 -1.52 -7.74 -0.41
C SER A 73 -1.59 -8.26 1.03
N HIS A 74 -1.75 -7.33 1.98
CA HIS A 74 -1.94 -7.59 3.41
C HIS A 74 -2.86 -6.52 3.98
N GLN A 75 -4.15 -6.81 4.04
CA GLN A 75 -5.14 -5.88 4.55
C GLN A 75 -4.80 -5.48 5.99
N PHE A 76 -4.66 -4.20 6.24
CA PHE A 76 -4.42 -3.71 7.59
C PHE A 76 -5.76 -3.42 8.30
N PRO A 77 -6.02 -3.97 9.51
CA PRO A 77 -5.11 -4.77 10.35
C PRO A 77 -5.34 -6.29 10.27
N THR A 78 -6.23 -6.78 9.41
CA THR A 78 -6.69 -8.18 9.43
C THR A 78 -5.68 -9.18 8.88
N GLY A 79 -4.69 -8.73 8.10
CA GLY A 79 -3.71 -9.59 7.44
C GLY A 79 -4.27 -10.40 6.25
N VAL A 80 -5.52 -10.15 5.86
CA VAL A 80 -6.16 -10.87 4.75
C VAL A 80 -5.58 -10.42 3.42
N THR A 81 -5.30 -11.39 2.54
CA THR A 81 -4.89 -11.12 1.15
C THR A 81 -6.10 -11.13 0.24
N MET A 82 -6.30 -10.04 -0.51
CA MET A 82 -7.36 -9.93 -1.52
C MET A 82 -7.09 -10.90 -2.67
N SER A 83 -8.09 -11.72 -3.02
CA SER A 83 -7.98 -12.68 -4.12
C SER A 83 -7.81 -12.02 -5.48
N LEU A 84 -7.26 -12.76 -6.45
CA LEU A 84 -7.10 -12.27 -7.83
C LEU A 84 -8.44 -11.83 -8.44
N GLU A 85 -9.52 -12.55 -8.16
CA GLU A 85 -10.87 -12.24 -8.66
C GLU A 85 -11.36 -10.90 -8.11
N ARG A 86 -11.18 -10.66 -6.79
CA ARG A 86 -11.53 -9.37 -6.18
C ARG A 86 -10.67 -8.21 -6.69
N ARG A 87 -9.37 -8.44 -6.96
CA ARG A 87 -8.49 -7.41 -7.58
C ARG A 87 -9.01 -7.02 -8.96
N LYS A 88 -9.43 -7.97 -9.78
CA LYS A 88 -10.05 -7.71 -11.09
C LYS A 88 -11.38 -6.99 -10.93
N ARG A 89 -12.24 -7.48 -10.01
CA ARG A 89 -13.53 -6.82 -9.74
C ARG A 89 -13.37 -5.39 -9.26
N LEU A 90 -12.36 -5.11 -8.43
CA LEU A 90 -12.03 -3.75 -7.99
C LEU A 90 -11.67 -2.83 -9.16
N LEU A 91 -10.89 -3.32 -10.14
CA LEU A 91 -10.60 -2.59 -11.36
C LEU A 91 -11.85 -2.31 -12.19
N ASP A 92 -12.75 -3.29 -12.34
CA ASP A 92 -14.02 -3.10 -13.06
C ASP A 92 -14.89 -2.03 -12.39
N VAL A 93 -15.02 -2.06 -11.06
CA VAL A 93 -15.78 -1.07 -10.28
C VAL A 93 -15.13 0.31 -10.39
N ALA A 94 -13.81 0.41 -10.27
CA ALA A 94 -13.10 1.66 -10.42
C ALA A 94 -13.28 2.27 -11.81
N GLN A 95 -13.23 1.45 -12.86
CA GLN A 95 -13.48 1.90 -14.23
C GLN A 95 -14.92 2.39 -14.42
N ALA A 96 -15.92 1.66 -13.91
CA ALA A 96 -17.33 2.04 -14.00
C ALA A 96 -17.61 3.37 -13.28
N ASN A 97 -17.01 3.57 -12.11
CA ASN A 97 -17.18 4.77 -11.29
C ASN A 97 -16.21 5.91 -11.68
N ARG A 98 -15.29 5.69 -12.60
CA ARG A 98 -14.18 6.61 -12.93
C ARG A 98 -13.33 6.96 -11.70
N SER A 99 -13.12 5.99 -10.84
CA SER A 99 -12.33 6.14 -9.61
C SER A 99 -10.86 5.85 -9.85
N VAL A 100 -10.00 6.47 -9.05
CA VAL A 100 -8.57 6.13 -8.93
C VAL A 100 -8.39 5.17 -7.76
N ILE A 101 -7.64 4.09 -7.97
CA ILE A 101 -7.26 3.16 -6.90
C ILE A 101 -5.88 3.57 -6.37
N VAL A 102 -5.76 3.73 -5.06
CA VAL A 102 -4.50 3.87 -4.35
C VAL A 102 -4.18 2.53 -3.69
N GLU A 103 -3.29 1.77 -4.30
CA GLU A 103 -2.78 0.50 -3.78
C GLU A 103 -1.59 0.77 -2.87
N ASP A 104 -1.76 0.63 -1.56
CA ASP A 104 -0.67 0.72 -0.58
C ASP A 104 -0.13 -0.67 -0.27
N ASP A 105 1.04 -0.96 -0.81
CA ASP A 105 1.71 -2.25 -0.64
C ASP A 105 2.94 -2.10 0.27
N TYR A 106 2.68 -1.98 1.55
CA TYR A 106 3.68 -1.72 2.57
C TYR A 106 4.55 -2.94 2.92
N GLU A 107 4.19 -4.13 2.44
CA GLU A 107 4.87 -5.41 2.71
C GLU A 107 5.00 -6.31 1.45
N ALA A 108 5.04 -5.73 0.24
CA ALA A 108 5.11 -6.47 -1.03
C ALA A 108 6.11 -7.62 -1.02
N GLU A 109 7.33 -7.35 -0.54
CA GLU A 109 8.42 -8.31 -0.54
C GLU A 109 8.45 -9.21 0.72
N MET A 110 7.50 -9.04 1.66
CA MET A 110 7.51 -9.75 2.93
C MET A 110 6.59 -10.99 2.96
N ASN A 111 6.03 -11.37 1.82
CA ASN A 111 5.24 -12.59 1.71
C ASN A 111 6.16 -13.83 1.73
N TYR A 112 6.20 -14.53 2.88
CA TYR A 112 7.01 -15.73 3.11
C TYR A 112 6.16 -16.98 3.38
N VAL A 113 4.83 -16.85 3.29
CA VAL A 113 3.87 -17.94 3.60
C VAL A 113 3.25 -18.52 2.34
N ARG A 114 2.96 -17.67 1.33
CA ARG A 114 2.25 -18.03 0.09
C ARG A 114 2.97 -17.48 -1.14
N ASP A 115 2.57 -17.97 -2.31
CA ASP A 115 2.95 -17.35 -3.57
C ASP A 115 2.33 -15.95 -3.68
N THR A 116 3.12 -15.00 -4.17
CA THR A 116 2.69 -13.62 -4.35
C THR A 116 1.68 -13.51 -5.49
N LEU A 117 0.55 -12.87 -5.22
CA LEU A 117 -0.38 -12.49 -6.27
C LEU A 117 0.10 -11.21 -6.98
N PRO A 118 -0.20 -11.04 -8.28
CA PRO A 118 0.11 -9.80 -8.98
C PRO A 118 -0.61 -8.62 -8.30
N SER A 119 0.07 -7.48 -8.17
CA SER A 119 -0.52 -6.25 -7.64
C SER A 119 -1.70 -5.80 -8.50
N VAL A 120 -2.58 -4.95 -7.95
CA VAL A 120 -3.67 -4.33 -8.72
C VAL A 120 -3.10 -3.51 -9.87
N LEU A 121 -1.98 -2.80 -9.61
CA LEU A 121 -1.24 -2.07 -10.66
C LEU A 121 -0.80 -2.99 -11.81
N ALA A 122 -0.32 -4.20 -11.50
CA ALA A 122 0.13 -5.14 -12.54
C ALA A 122 -1.02 -5.67 -13.42
N LEU A 123 -2.26 -5.61 -12.92
CA LEU A 123 -3.46 -6.01 -13.64
C LEU A 123 -4.13 -4.85 -14.38
N ASP A 124 -3.80 -3.60 -14.01
CA ASP A 124 -4.40 -2.39 -14.57
C ASP A 124 -3.96 -2.15 -16.02
N GLN A 125 -4.94 -1.96 -16.90
CA GLN A 125 -4.74 -1.62 -18.31
C GLN A 125 -5.21 -0.20 -18.65
N THR A 126 -5.75 0.52 -17.68
CA THR A 126 -6.42 1.81 -17.87
C THR A 126 -5.63 3.00 -17.33
N GLY A 127 -4.61 2.73 -16.50
CA GLY A 127 -3.86 3.78 -15.81
C GLY A 127 -4.62 4.39 -14.62
N SER A 128 -5.55 3.63 -14.04
CA SER A 128 -6.36 4.06 -12.91
C SER A 128 -5.75 3.74 -11.55
N VAL A 129 -4.60 3.05 -11.50
CA VAL A 129 -3.96 2.63 -10.25
C VAL A 129 -2.73 3.48 -9.94
N ILE A 130 -2.68 4.01 -8.73
CA ILE A 130 -1.50 4.62 -8.11
C ILE A 130 -0.98 3.61 -7.08
N TYR A 131 0.21 3.09 -7.30
CA TYR A 131 0.88 2.19 -6.38
C TYR A 131 1.80 2.95 -5.43
N VAL A 132 1.70 2.67 -4.14
CA VAL A 132 2.54 3.22 -3.09
C VAL A 132 3.34 2.11 -2.44
N GLY A 133 4.66 2.24 -2.45
CA GLY A 133 5.58 1.29 -1.83
C GLY A 133 6.44 1.95 -0.74
N SER A 134 6.94 1.13 0.17
CA SER A 134 7.76 1.56 1.31
C SER A 134 8.99 0.69 1.48
N LEU A 135 10.14 1.30 1.74
CA LEU A 135 11.38 0.61 2.11
C LEU A 135 11.56 0.46 3.63
N SER A 136 10.59 0.94 4.41
CA SER A 136 10.69 0.97 5.88
C SER A 136 10.70 -0.43 6.51
N LYS A 137 9.99 -1.39 5.90
CA LYS A 137 9.89 -2.77 6.42
C LYS A 137 11.05 -3.65 5.97
N THR A 138 11.53 -3.42 4.76
CA THR A 138 12.56 -4.25 4.13
C THR A 138 13.99 -3.81 4.45
N VAL A 139 14.20 -2.52 4.75
CA VAL A 139 15.53 -1.97 5.05
C VAL A 139 15.57 -1.43 6.47
N SER A 140 14.95 -0.29 6.71
CA SER A 140 14.89 0.34 8.04
C SER A 140 13.78 1.38 8.12
N PRO A 141 13.01 1.43 9.21
CA PRO A 141 12.01 2.48 9.43
C PRO A 141 12.61 3.90 9.43
N GLY A 142 13.86 4.06 9.90
CA GLY A 142 14.56 5.35 9.94
C GLY A 142 15.00 5.86 8.57
N LEU A 143 15.01 5.03 7.52
CA LEU A 143 15.38 5.45 6.17
C LEU A 143 14.42 6.48 5.59
N ARG A 144 13.15 6.40 5.95
CA ARG A 144 12.08 7.29 5.49
C ARG A 144 12.05 7.47 3.97
N LEU A 145 12.30 6.39 3.23
CA LEU A 145 12.14 6.35 1.78
C LEU A 145 10.95 5.48 1.40
N GLY A 146 10.14 6.01 0.50
CA GLY A 146 9.05 5.33 -0.18
C GLY A 146 9.03 5.75 -1.64
N PHE A 147 8.10 5.20 -2.38
CA PHE A 147 7.94 5.56 -3.78
C PHE A 147 6.48 5.43 -4.22
N MET A 148 6.16 6.14 -5.28
CA MET A 148 4.87 6.11 -5.94
C MET A 148 5.07 5.76 -7.41
N VAL A 149 4.26 4.84 -7.92
CA VAL A 149 4.18 4.51 -9.35
C VAL A 149 2.79 4.89 -9.84
N ALA A 150 2.72 5.69 -10.87
CA ALA A 150 1.47 6.17 -11.47
C ALA A 150 1.72 6.59 -12.93
N PRO A 151 0.67 6.91 -13.70
CA PRO A 151 0.79 7.51 -15.01
C PRO A 151 1.67 8.77 -15.02
N PRO A 152 2.37 9.07 -16.13
CA PRO A 152 3.33 10.19 -16.21
C PRO A 152 2.76 11.54 -15.81
N ASP A 153 1.52 11.82 -16.14
CA ASP A 153 0.87 13.08 -15.82
C ASP A 153 0.65 13.24 -14.32
N ILE A 154 0.16 12.19 -13.65
CA ILE A 154 0.01 12.14 -12.19
C ILE A 154 1.38 12.33 -11.51
N ILE A 155 2.41 11.65 -12.00
CA ILE A 155 3.78 11.79 -11.46
C ILE A 155 4.31 13.22 -11.61
N ARG A 156 4.01 13.89 -12.74
CA ARG A 156 4.43 15.28 -12.96
C ARG A 156 3.80 16.23 -11.93
N GLU A 157 2.49 16.15 -11.73
CA GLU A 157 1.77 16.97 -10.76
C GLU A 157 2.18 16.64 -9.31
N ALA A 158 2.26 15.36 -8.97
CA ALA A 158 2.73 14.92 -7.66
C ALA A 158 4.17 15.39 -7.34
N ARG A 159 5.03 15.47 -8.36
CA ARG A 159 6.40 16.01 -8.21
C ARG A 159 6.38 17.51 -7.92
N ALA A 160 5.47 18.26 -8.55
CA ALA A 160 5.31 19.68 -8.29
C ALA A 160 4.84 19.92 -6.83
N LEU A 161 3.84 19.19 -6.36
CA LEU A 161 3.37 19.23 -4.98
C LEU A 161 4.47 18.82 -3.99
N ARG A 162 5.14 17.71 -4.23
CA ARG A 162 6.27 17.27 -3.39
C ARG A 162 7.34 18.36 -3.27
N ARG A 163 7.69 19.03 -4.39
CA ARG A 163 8.66 20.11 -4.41
C ARG A 163 8.23 21.29 -3.54
N ALA A 164 6.95 21.63 -3.52
CA ALA A 164 6.41 22.69 -2.69
C ALA A 164 6.43 22.33 -1.20
N ILE A 165 6.16 21.06 -0.84
CA ILE A 165 6.07 20.59 0.56
C ILE A 165 7.46 20.41 1.19
N LEU A 166 8.37 19.67 0.54
CA LEU A 166 9.65 19.26 1.13
C LEU A 166 10.84 19.27 0.16
N ARG A 167 10.66 19.79 -1.06
CA ARG A 167 11.58 19.74 -2.20
C ARG A 167 11.83 18.31 -2.69
N HIS A 168 12.64 17.54 -1.98
CA HIS A 168 12.94 16.12 -2.27
C HIS A 168 13.43 15.41 -0.99
N PRO A 169 13.27 14.10 -0.88
CA PRO A 169 13.93 13.32 0.17
C PRO A 169 15.46 13.50 0.11
N PRO A 170 16.19 13.30 1.22
CA PRO A 170 17.64 13.46 1.25
C PRO A 170 18.35 12.66 0.16
N THR A 171 19.13 13.33 -0.69
CA THR A 171 19.79 12.69 -1.85
C THR A 171 20.80 11.64 -1.42
N ILE A 172 21.54 11.88 -0.34
CA ILE A 172 22.51 10.92 0.19
C ILE A 172 21.86 9.57 0.53
N LEU A 173 20.63 9.56 1.05
CA LEU A 173 19.89 8.32 1.35
C LEU A 173 19.40 7.65 0.07
N GLN A 174 19.00 8.42 -0.94
CA GLN A 174 18.62 7.90 -2.24
C GLN A 174 19.80 7.25 -2.95
N ASP A 175 20.97 7.89 -2.95
CA ASP A 175 22.20 7.38 -3.54
C ASP A 175 22.70 6.13 -2.81
N ALA A 176 22.68 6.14 -1.48
CA ALA A 176 23.02 4.96 -0.68
C ALA A 176 22.09 3.79 -1.00
N MET A 177 20.79 4.05 -1.13
CA MET A 177 19.81 3.01 -1.47
C MET A 177 19.98 2.50 -2.92
N ALA A 178 20.29 3.40 -3.86
CA ALA A 178 20.58 3.03 -5.25
C ALA A 178 21.78 2.09 -5.33
N HIS A 179 22.86 2.38 -4.59
CA HIS A 179 24.02 1.49 -4.50
C HIS A 179 23.68 0.17 -3.80
N PHE A 180 22.90 0.21 -2.72
CA PHE A 180 22.47 -0.99 -2.00
C PHE A 180 21.67 -1.95 -2.89
N ILE A 181 20.80 -1.41 -3.75
CA ILE A 181 20.06 -2.19 -4.75
C ILE A 181 21.01 -2.64 -5.87
N GLY A 182 21.75 -1.71 -6.46
CA GLY A 182 22.60 -1.98 -7.64
C GLY A 182 23.72 -2.98 -7.40
N LEU A 183 24.21 -3.09 -6.15
CA LEU A 183 25.22 -4.06 -5.74
C LEU A 183 24.61 -5.42 -5.28
N GLY A 184 23.29 -5.59 -5.36
CA GLY A 184 22.61 -6.85 -4.99
C GLY A 184 22.44 -7.07 -3.48
N TYR A 185 22.82 -6.10 -2.65
CA TYR A 185 22.66 -6.21 -1.19
C TYR A 185 21.20 -6.20 -0.76
N TYR A 186 20.34 -5.51 -1.48
CA TYR A 186 18.90 -5.50 -1.22
C TYR A 186 18.30 -6.90 -1.33
N ASP A 187 18.58 -7.60 -2.42
CA ASP A 187 18.08 -8.98 -2.64
C ASP A 187 18.63 -9.96 -1.61
N ALA A 188 19.91 -9.81 -1.26
CA ALA A 188 20.53 -10.64 -0.20
C ALA A 188 19.85 -10.39 1.16
N ASN A 189 19.54 -9.13 1.48
CA ASN A 189 18.81 -8.75 2.68
C ASN A 189 17.39 -9.33 2.69
N LEU A 190 16.62 -9.22 1.60
CA LEU A 190 15.28 -9.80 1.47
C LEU A 190 15.31 -11.32 1.72
N ARG A 191 16.22 -12.06 1.09
CA ARG A 191 16.35 -13.50 1.34
C ARG A 191 16.65 -13.84 2.81
N SER A 192 17.45 -13.01 3.48
CA SER A 192 17.73 -13.16 4.92
C SER A 192 16.51 -12.85 5.77
N LEU A 193 15.77 -11.77 5.46
CA LEU A 193 14.55 -11.39 6.15
C LEU A 193 13.49 -12.48 6.03
N HIS A 194 13.23 -13.01 4.83
CA HIS A 194 12.27 -14.09 4.61
C HIS A 194 12.54 -15.30 5.50
N ARG A 195 13.82 -15.77 5.57
CA ARG A 195 14.18 -16.90 6.45
C ARG A 195 13.91 -16.59 7.92
N ARG A 196 14.31 -15.39 8.38
CA ARG A 196 14.12 -14.98 9.79
C ARG A 196 12.66 -14.81 10.16
N TYR A 197 11.85 -14.16 9.30
CA TYR A 197 10.43 -13.97 9.56
C TYR A 197 9.64 -15.27 9.49
N ARG A 198 9.96 -16.16 8.55
CA ARG A 198 9.36 -17.50 8.51
C ARG A 198 9.62 -18.28 9.80
N SER A 199 10.85 -18.27 10.29
CA SER A 199 11.20 -18.93 11.56
C SER A 199 10.46 -18.32 12.76
N ARG A 200 10.39 -16.99 12.84
CA ARG A 200 9.66 -16.28 13.90
C ARG A 200 8.14 -16.55 13.83
N TRP A 201 7.59 -16.55 12.64
CA TRP A 201 6.18 -16.88 12.41
C TRP A 201 5.85 -18.28 12.90
N GLN A 202 6.68 -19.27 12.56
CA GLN A 202 6.48 -20.65 13.02
C GLN A 202 6.58 -20.74 14.55
N ALA A 203 7.59 -20.15 15.14
CA ALA A 203 7.74 -20.12 16.60
C ALA A 203 6.55 -19.45 17.31
N MET A 204 6.03 -18.36 16.74
CA MET A 204 4.83 -17.66 17.26
C MET A 204 3.59 -18.57 17.16
N LYS A 205 3.38 -19.21 16.01
CA LYS A 205 2.26 -20.16 15.82
C LYS A 205 2.30 -21.28 16.84
N ASP A 206 3.47 -21.88 17.02
CA ASP A 206 3.66 -22.99 17.97
C ASP A 206 3.39 -22.52 19.43
N ALA A 207 3.84 -21.32 19.78
CA ALA A 207 3.57 -20.74 21.11
C ALA A 207 2.09 -20.44 21.32
N ILE A 208 1.41 -19.83 20.35
CA ILE A 208 -0.04 -19.54 20.43
C ILE A 208 -0.84 -20.85 20.55
N SER A 209 -0.54 -21.84 19.71
CA SER A 209 -1.23 -23.14 19.77
C SER A 209 -1.05 -23.84 21.12
N ARG A 210 0.11 -23.66 21.77
CA ARG A 210 0.40 -24.26 23.08
C ARG A 210 -0.22 -23.52 24.24
N HIS A 211 -0.18 -22.20 24.23
CA HIS A 211 -0.56 -21.37 25.38
C HIS A 211 -1.92 -20.70 25.24
N MET A 212 -2.45 -20.60 24.03
CA MET A 212 -3.73 -19.93 23.73
C MET A 212 -4.55 -20.74 22.69
N PRO A 213 -4.93 -21.99 22.99
CA PRO A 213 -5.54 -22.92 22.02
C PRO A 213 -6.90 -22.46 21.48
N SER A 214 -7.56 -21.52 22.15
CA SER A 214 -8.86 -20.94 21.71
C SER A 214 -8.69 -19.80 20.70
N VAL A 215 -7.48 -19.30 20.45
CA VAL A 215 -7.23 -18.20 19.53
C VAL A 215 -7.12 -18.75 18.12
N GLN A 216 -7.94 -18.21 17.22
CA GLN A 216 -7.84 -18.47 15.80
C GLN A 216 -6.85 -17.49 15.15
N LEU A 217 -5.86 -18.02 14.46
CA LEU A 217 -4.91 -17.22 13.65
C LEU A 217 -5.47 -17.06 12.24
N THR A 218 -5.54 -15.81 11.79
CA THR A 218 -5.80 -15.53 10.37
C THR A 218 -4.59 -16.00 9.57
N PRO A 219 -4.74 -16.85 8.58
CA PRO A 219 -3.65 -17.19 7.68
C PRO A 219 -3.33 -15.93 6.84
N GLY A 220 -2.22 -15.28 7.12
CA GLY A 220 -1.70 -14.15 6.35
C GLY A 220 -1.30 -14.55 4.92
#